data_4cae5df38a9fb4ddf40fce59701b6371
#
_entry.id   4cae5df38a9fb4ddf40fce59701b6371
#
_cell.length_a   1.000
_cell.length_b   1.000
_cell.length_c   1.000
_cell.angle_alpha   90.00
_cell.angle_beta   90.00
_cell.angle_gamma   90.00
#
_symmetry.space_group_name_H-M   'P 1'
#
loop_
_entity.id
_entity.type
_entity.pdbx_description
1 polymer ?
#
loop_
_entity_poly.entity_id
_entity_poly.type
_entity_poly.pdbx_seq_one_letter_code
_entity_poly.pdbx_strand_id
1 'polypeptide(L)'
;MTKMRKTLSTYANPLSALLMIFTLLSSAHASNPLPSWNDGESKQAIVAFVNKVTREGSEDFVPAPERIATFDNDGTLWSEQPMYFQFIYVIERIKKLAPQHPAWKEQEPFASVLKGDMQQALAGGEKALLEIVMATHAGLTAEEFSKSVKEWLSTARHPKTGKRYSAMVYQPML
;
A
#
# COMPACT_ATOMS: atom_id res chain seq x y z
N MET A 1 69.31 -43.49 -36.30
CA MET A 1 68.17 -42.50 -36.40
C MET A 1 67.42 -42.53 -35.12
N THR A 2 67.72 -41.59 -34.23
CA THR A 2 67.15 -41.53 -32.85
C THR A 2 66.08 -40.44 -32.78
N LYS A 3 64.82 -40.84 -32.64
CA LYS A 3 63.72 -39.93 -32.49
C LYS A 3 63.64 -39.37 -31.02
N MET A 4 63.91 -38.12 -30.90
CA MET A 4 63.70 -37.34 -29.61
C MET A 4 62.23 -37.03 -29.44
N ARG A 5 61.59 -37.57 -28.36
CA ARG A 5 60.28 -37.20 -27.93
C ARG A 5 60.38 -35.92 -27.08
N LYS A 6 59.72 -34.82 -27.50
CA LYS A 6 59.54 -33.63 -26.71
C LYS A 6 58.36 -33.85 -25.80
N THR A 7 58.57 -33.85 -24.49
CA THR A 7 57.50 -33.73 -23.44
C THR A 7 57.13 -32.26 -23.28
N LEU A 8 55.91 -31.94 -23.61
CA LEU A 8 55.31 -30.64 -23.30
C LEU A 8 54.87 -30.65 -21.82
N SER A 9 55.57 -29.92 -20.98
CA SER A 9 55.17 -29.64 -19.61
C SER A 9 54.18 -28.47 -19.62
N THR A 10 52.91 -28.75 -19.34
CA THR A 10 51.88 -27.75 -19.14
C THR A 10 51.99 -27.18 -17.71
N TYR A 11 52.66 -26.03 -17.56
CA TYR A 11 52.61 -25.26 -16.32
C TYR A 11 51.28 -24.56 -16.25
N ALA A 12 50.40 -25.03 -15.40
CA ALA A 12 49.18 -24.32 -15.03
C ALA A 12 49.57 -23.03 -14.26
N ASN A 13 49.21 -21.91 -14.82
CA ASN A 13 49.57 -20.60 -14.29
C ASN A 13 48.81 -20.31 -12.99
N PRO A 14 49.44 -20.16 -11.82
CA PRO A 14 48.75 -19.98 -10.53
C PRO A 14 47.90 -18.72 -10.49
N LEU A 15 48.14 -17.74 -11.37
CA LEU A 15 47.30 -16.55 -11.49
C LEU A 15 45.87 -16.86 -11.98
N SER A 16 45.68 -17.90 -12.81
CA SER A 16 44.35 -18.28 -13.30
C SER A 16 43.48 -18.93 -12.23
N ALA A 17 44.07 -19.63 -11.28
CA ALA A 17 43.38 -20.21 -10.12
C ALA A 17 42.93 -19.15 -9.11
N LEU A 18 43.73 -18.10 -8.93
CA LEU A 18 43.40 -17.00 -8.02
C LEU A 18 42.24 -16.12 -8.55
N LEU A 19 42.15 -15.97 -9.87
CA LEU A 19 41.03 -15.20 -10.49
C LEU A 19 39.70 -15.92 -10.41
N MET A 20 39.68 -17.27 -10.42
CA MET A 20 38.45 -18.06 -10.27
C MET A 20 37.87 -18.06 -8.85
N ILE A 21 38.70 -17.87 -7.82
CA ILE A 21 38.25 -17.81 -6.44
C ILE A 21 37.63 -16.44 -6.12
N PHE A 22 38.05 -15.38 -6.82
CA PHE A 22 37.50 -14.02 -6.59
C PHE A 22 36.10 -13.84 -7.20
N THR A 23 35.66 -14.67 -8.17
CA THR A 23 34.31 -14.56 -8.76
C THR A 23 33.23 -15.28 -7.97
N LEU A 24 33.57 -16.06 -6.93
CA LEU A 24 32.60 -16.78 -6.09
C LEU A 24 32.21 -15.99 -4.83
N LEU A 25 32.80 -14.84 -4.56
CA LEU A 25 32.38 -13.90 -3.54
C LEU A 25 31.36 -12.89 -4.11
N SER A 26 30.40 -13.37 -4.92
CA SER A 26 29.15 -12.63 -5.08
C SER A 26 28.49 -12.61 -3.73
N SER A 27 28.75 -11.55 -2.97
CA SER A 27 28.01 -11.22 -1.77
C SER A 27 26.55 -11.25 -2.15
N ALA A 28 25.82 -12.29 -1.74
CA ALA A 28 24.39 -12.23 -1.69
C ALA A 28 24.08 -11.02 -0.78
N HIS A 29 23.86 -9.86 -1.41
CA HIS A 29 23.29 -8.72 -0.71
C HIS A 29 21.95 -9.23 -0.22
N ALA A 30 21.87 -9.61 1.05
CA ALA A 30 20.62 -9.85 1.70
C ALA A 30 19.79 -8.60 1.46
N SER A 31 18.77 -8.69 0.61
CA SER A 31 17.89 -7.58 0.33
C SER A 31 17.36 -7.11 1.68
N ASN A 32 17.53 -5.82 1.99
CA ASN A 32 16.93 -5.25 3.19
C ASN A 32 15.41 -5.45 3.09
N PRO A 33 14.80 -6.32 3.91
CA PRO A 33 13.40 -6.70 3.73
C PRO A 33 12.40 -5.56 3.97
N LEU A 34 12.82 -4.49 4.63
CA LEU A 34 12.00 -3.31 4.92
C LEU A 34 12.84 -2.04 4.69
N PRO A 35 13.12 -1.68 3.42
CA PRO A 35 14.10 -0.64 3.11
C PRO A 35 13.69 0.76 3.60
N SER A 36 12.40 1.02 3.75
CA SER A 36 11.85 2.30 4.19
C SER A 36 11.70 2.40 5.71
N TRP A 37 11.98 1.34 6.45
CA TRP A 37 11.91 1.33 7.91
C TRP A 37 13.24 1.76 8.51
N ASN A 38 13.18 2.55 9.58
CA ASN A 38 14.35 2.83 10.40
C ASN A 38 14.84 1.55 11.07
N ASP A 39 16.15 1.41 11.18
CA ASP A 39 16.72 0.29 11.93
C ASP A 39 16.39 0.45 13.42
N GLY A 40 15.86 -0.60 14.03
CA GLY A 40 15.42 -0.60 15.42
C GLY A 40 14.61 -1.84 15.78
N GLU A 41 14.12 -1.87 17.01
CA GLU A 41 13.40 -3.04 17.56
C GLU A 41 12.16 -3.40 16.76
N SER A 42 11.37 -2.43 16.31
CA SER A 42 10.15 -2.67 15.53
C SER A 42 10.43 -3.39 14.22
N LYS A 43 11.43 -2.93 13.47
CA LYS A 43 11.86 -3.57 12.21
C LYS A 43 12.36 -5.00 12.47
N GLN A 44 13.20 -5.15 13.49
CA GLN A 44 13.74 -6.45 13.87
C GLN A 44 12.65 -7.43 14.29
N ALA A 45 11.67 -6.98 15.08
CA ALA A 45 10.53 -7.80 15.51
C ALA A 45 9.68 -8.27 14.32
N ILE A 46 9.40 -7.40 13.35
CA ILE A 46 8.64 -7.76 12.13
C ILE A 46 9.42 -8.81 11.32
N VAL A 47 10.71 -8.56 11.06
CA VAL A 47 11.55 -9.48 10.28
C VAL A 47 11.69 -10.83 10.99
N ALA A 48 11.89 -10.83 12.30
CA ALA A 48 11.98 -12.04 13.10
C ALA A 48 10.67 -12.84 13.08
N PHE A 49 9.53 -12.15 13.25
CA PHE A 49 8.21 -12.77 13.16
C PHE A 49 7.98 -13.42 11.79
N VAL A 50 8.19 -12.67 10.71
CA VAL A 50 8.01 -13.20 9.35
C VAL A 50 8.90 -14.42 9.12
N ASN A 51 10.18 -14.35 9.48
CA ASN A 51 11.09 -15.49 9.35
C ASN A 51 10.61 -16.71 10.17
N LYS A 52 10.09 -16.49 11.36
CA LYS A 52 9.60 -17.54 12.25
C LYS A 52 8.41 -18.28 11.64
N VAL A 53 7.44 -17.54 11.08
CA VAL A 53 6.20 -18.15 10.53
C VAL A 53 6.36 -18.65 9.09
N THR A 54 7.41 -18.26 8.38
CA THR A 54 7.60 -18.65 6.97
C THR A 54 8.67 -19.73 6.75
N ARG A 55 9.57 -19.94 7.72
CA ARG A 55 10.66 -20.91 7.60
C ARG A 55 10.14 -22.33 7.87
N GLU A 56 10.24 -23.18 6.85
CA GLU A 56 9.93 -24.61 6.99
C GLU A 56 10.75 -25.26 8.12
N GLY A 57 10.10 -26.11 8.93
CA GLY A 57 10.69 -26.74 10.10
C GLY A 57 10.79 -25.85 11.35
N SER A 58 10.32 -24.59 11.28
CA SER A 58 10.09 -23.78 12.48
C SER A 58 8.91 -24.31 13.27
N GLU A 59 8.95 -24.25 14.60
CA GLU A 59 7.83 -24.61 15.48
C GLU A 59 6.57 -23.79 15.21
N ASP A 60 6.74 -22.53 14.75
CA ASP A 60 5.64 -21.61 14.43
C ASP A 60 5.38 -21.50 12.93
N PHE A 61 5.83 -22.45 12.12
CA PHE A 61 5.62 -22.43 10.67
C PHE A 61 4.13 -22.42 10.33
N VAL A 62 3.74 -21.45 9.48
CA VAL A 62 2.39 -21.33 8.94
C VAL A 62 2.43 -21.65 7.44
N PRO A 63 1.65 -22.63 6.96
CA PRO A 63 1.54 -22.92 5.51
C PRO A 63 1.07 -21.71 4.71
N ALA A 64 1.59 -21.53 3.50
CA ALA A 64 1.29 -20.34 2.69
C ALA A 64 -0.22 -20.03 2.51
N PRO A 65 -1.13 -21.04 2.33
CA PRO A 65 -2.57 -20.79 2.25
C PRO A 65 -3.20 -20.24 3.53
N GLU A 66 -2.54 -20.42 4.68
CA GLU A 66 -3.04 -19.99 5.99
C GLU A 66 -2.43 -18.64 6.44
N ARG A 67 -1.50 -18.08 5.65
CA ARG A 67 -0.87 -16.78 5.95
C ARG A 67 -1.79 -15.65 5.60
N ILE A 68 -2.46 -15.10 6.61
CA ILE A 68 -3.37 -13.96 6.48
C ILE A 68 -2.81 -12.81 7.32
N ALA A 69 -2.69 -11.63 6.70
CA ALA A 69 -2.36 -10.39 7.39
C ALA A 69 -3.50 -9.39 7.21
N THR A 70 -3.93 -8.76 8.30
CA THR A 70 -4.97 -7.74 8.29
C THR A 70 -4.35 -6.42 8.74
N PHE A 71 -4.63 -5.35 8.00
CA PHE A 71 -4.14 -4.01 8.29
C PHE A 71 -5.32 -3.07 8.47
N ASP A 72 -5.20 -2.16 9.42
CA ASP A 72 -6.04 -0.97 9.45
C ASP A 72 -5.66 -0.05 8.29
N ASN A 73 -6.58 0.81 7.85
CA ASN A 73 -6.38 1.67 6.70
C ASN A 73 -5.99 3.09 7.11
N ASP A 74 -6.91 3.79 7.78
CA ASP A 74 -6.77 5.21 8.08
C ASP A 74 -5.74 5.45 9.19
N GLY A 75 -4.70 6.23 8.89
CA GLY A 75 -3.58 6.44 9.81
C GLY A 75 -2.56 5.29 9.86
N THR A 76 -2.82 4.17 9.17
CA THR A 76 -1.93 3.00 9.06
C THR A 76 -1.38 2.83 7.65
N LEU A 77 -2.23 2.61 6.66
CA LEU A 77 -1.79 2.49 5.27
C LEU A 77 -1.64 3.86 4.59
N TRP A 78 -2.48 4.82 4.96
CA TRP A 78 -2.49 6.17 4.41
C TRP A 78 -2.87 7.22 5.44
N SER A 79 -2.67 8.49 5.06
CA SER A 79 -2.99 9.64 5.92
C SER A 79 -4.48 9.78 6.14
N GLU A 80 -4.87 9.93 7.40
CA GLU A 80 -6.25 10.18 7.86
C GLU A 80 -6.61 11.68 7.95
N GLN A 81 -5.62 12.57 7.90
CA GLN A 81 -5.81 14.01 8.07
C GLN A 81 -5.93 14.74 6.74
N PRO A 82 -6.76 15.80 6.65
CA PRO A 82 -7.59 16.42 7.70
C PRO A 82 -8.89 15.68 7.98
N MET A 83 -9.22 14.67 7.20
CA MET A 83 -10.43 13.86 7.29
C MET A 83 -10.17 12.55 6.53
N TYR A 84 -10.81 11.48 6.93
CA TYR A 84 -10.78 10.20 6.22
C TYR A 84 -11.14 10.39 4.75
N PHE A 85 -10.30 9.98 3.84
CA PHE A 85 -10.54 10.28 2.44
C PHE A 85 -11.73 9.53 1.85
N GLN A 86 -12.17 8.42 2.44
CA GLN A 86 -13.46 7.80 2.10
C GLN A 86 -14.60 8.78 2.34
N PHE A 87 -14.57 9.56 3.42
CA PHE A 87 -15.59 10.55 3.70
C PHE A 87 -15.49 11.75 2.75
N ILE A 88 -14.29 12.12 2.34
CA ILE A 88 -14.10 13.15 1.31
C ILE A 88 -14.71 12.69 -0.03
N TYR A 89 -14.49 11.42 -0.41
CA TYR A 89 -15.15 10.82 -1.57
C TYR A 89 -16.67 10.95 -1.50
N VAL A 90 -17.27 10.63 -0.34
CA VAL A 90 -18.71 10.73 -0.13
C VAL A 90 -19.21 12.17 -0.29
N ILE A 91 -18.53 13.16 0.32
CA ILE A 91 -18.85 14.58 0.18
C ILE A 91 -18.79 15.04 -1.28
N GLU A 92 -17.71 14.69 -1.99
CA GLU A 92 -17.56 15.08 -3.40
C GLU A 92 -18.59 14.40 -4.29
N ARG A 93 -18.95 13.16 -3.99
CA ARG A 93 -20.01 12.45 -4.68
C ARG A 93 -21.37 13.10 -4.48
N ILE A 94 -21.73 13.55 -3.27
CA ILE A 94 -22.94 14.34 -3.02
C ILE A 94 -22.95 15.59 -3.89
N LYS A 95 -21.85 16.34 -3.93
CA LYS A 95 -21.72 17.55 -4.77
C LYS A 95 -21.93 17.22 -6.25
N LYS A 96 -21.38 16.11 -6.73
CA LYS A 96 -21.53 15.64 -8.11
C LYS A 96 -22.98 15.23 -8.44
N LEU A 97 -23.69 14.64 -7.50
CA LEU A 97 -25.07 14.19 -7.66
C LEU A 97 -26.11 15.30 -7.44
N ALA A 98 -25.77 16.36 -6.71
CA ALA A 98 -26.67 17.44 -6.34
C ALA A 98 -27.47 18.07 -7.50
N PRO A 99 -26.95 18.21 -8.72
CA PRO A 99 -27.73 18.68 -9.87
C PRO A 99 -28.94 17.80 -10.22
N GLN A 100 -28.86 16.50 -9.91
CA GLN A 100 -29.93 15.53 -10.14
C GLN A 100 -30.90 15.44 -8.96
N HIS A 101 -30.56 16.07 -7.82
CA HIS A 101 -31.34 16.09 -6.60
C HIS A 101 -31.54 17.54 -6.08
N PRO A 102 -32.36 18.37 -6.76
CA PRO A 102 -32.51 19.79 -6.40
C PRO A 102 -32.94 20.04 -4.96
N ALA A 103 -33.73 19.11 -4.40
CA ALA A 103 -34.22 19.17 -3.02
C ALA A 103 -33.09 19.14 -1.97
N TRP A 104 -31.91 18.59 -2.30
CA TRP A 104 -30.78 18.53 -1.39
C TRP A 104 -30.25 19.91 -0.98
N LYS A 105 -30.54 20.95 -1.71
CA LYS A 105 -30.17 22.32 -1.37
C LYS A 105 -30.86 22.81 -0.10
N GLU A 106 -32.01 22.23 0.23
CA GLU A 106 -32.86 22.65 1.36
C GLU A 106 -33.04 21.55 2.40
N GLN A 107 -32.65 20.32 2.09
CA GLN A 107 -32.79 19.16 2.99
C GLN A 107 -31.50 18.87 3.74
N GLU A 108 -31.58 18.79 5.06
CA GLU A 108 -30.48 18.27 5.88
C GLU A 108 -30.42 16.73 5.78
N PRO A 109 -29.24 16.14 5.82
CA PRO A 109 -27.90 16.72 6.00
C PRO A 109 -27.25 17.29 4.73
N PHE A 110 -27.85 17.10 3.57
CA PHE A 110 -27.26 17.44 2.25
C PHE A 110 -27.03 18.94 2.08
N ALA A 111 -27.96 19.78 2.57
CA ALA A 111 -27.86 21.23 2.49
C ALA A 111 -26.56 21.72 3.16
N SER A 112 -26.24 21.19 4.31
CA SER A 112 -25.03 21.52 5.06
C SER A 112 -23.78 20.95 4.39
N VAL A 113 -23.83 19.73 3.85
CA VAL A 113 -22.72 19.16 3.06
C VAL A 113 -22.40 20.05 1.85
N LEU A 114 -23.41 20.52 1.14
CA LEU A 114 -23.24 21.37 -0.06
C LEU A 114 -22.67 22.75 0.30
N LYS A 115 -22.99 23.29 1.49
CA LYS A 115 -22.42 24.53 2.03
C LYS A 115 -21.02 24.34 2.62
N GLY A 116 -20.58 23.10 2.84
CA GLY A 116 -19.30 22.75 3.49
C GLY A 116 -19.34 22.82 5.03
N ASP A 117 -20.51 22.94 5.61
CA ASP A 117 -20.72 22.92 7.07
C ASP A 117 -20.86 21.46 7.55
N MET A 118 -19.72 20.83 7.78
CA MET A 118 -19.70 19.43 8.21
C MET A 118 -20.16 19.23 9.64
N GLN A 119 -20.02 20.24 10.49
CA GLN A 119 -20.53 20.19 11.86
C GLN A 119 -22.06 20.08 11.87
N GLN A 120 -22.72 20.95 11.12
CA GLN A 120 -24.17 20.92 10.97
C GLN A 120 -24.66 19.69 10.22
N ALA A 121 -23.95 19.28 9.15
CA ALA A 121 -24.29 18.07 8.38
C ALA A 121 -24.33 16.81 9.26
N LEU A 122 -23.46 16.72 10.27
CA LEU A 122 -23.39 15.60 11.20
C LEU A 122 -24.11 15.82 12.52
N ALA A 123 -24.82 16.95 12.70
CA ALA A 123 -25.54 17.25 13.93
C ALA A 123 -26.66 16.23 14.26
N GLY A 124 -27.21 15.57 13.23
CA GLY A 124 -28.14 14.45 13.38
C GLY A 124 -27.52 13.11 13.79
N GLY A 125 -26.21 13.07 14.07
CA GLY A 125 -25.48 11.90 14.52
C GLY A 125 -25.45 10.77 13.48
N GLU A 126 -25.59 9.53 13.96
CA GLU A 126 -25.54 8.33 13.14
C GLU A 126 -26.59 8.34 12.00
N LYS A 127 -27.79 8.85 12.27
CA LYS A 127 -28.84 8.95 11.26
C LYS A 127 -28.40 9.82 10.07
N ALA A 128 -27.85 11.00 10.34
CA ALA A 128 -27.37 11.90 9.28
C ALA A 128 -26.22 11.27 8.49
N LEU A 129 -25.28 10.63 9.19
CA LEU A 129 -24.19 9.91 8.55
C LEU A 129 -24.71 8.79 7.63
N LEU A 130 -25.68 7.99 8.11
CA LEU A 130 -26.28 6.93 7.33
C LEU A 130 -26.99 7.47 6.07
N GLU A 131 -27.77 8.56 6.19
CA GLU A 131 -28.41 9.21 5.06
C GLU A 131 -27.40 9.66 4.00
N ILE A 132 -26.31 10.28 4.42
CA ILE A 132 -25.19 10.71 3.56
C ILE A 132 -24.58 9.52 2.82
N VAL A 133 -24.28 8.44 3.55
CA VAL A 133 -23.67 7.24 2.97
C VAL A 133 -24.64 6.55 2.02
N MET A 134 -25.89 6.36 2.42
CA MET A 134 -26.91 5.72 1.59
C MET A 134 -27.15 6.48 0.28
N ALA A 135 -27.21 7.81 0.32
CA ALA A 135 -27.39 8.64 -0.88
C ALA A 135 -26.26 8.46 -1.93
N THR A 136 -25.09 8.04 -1.49
CA THR A 136 -23.91 7.88 -2.36
C THR A 136 -23.60 6.44 -2.73
N HIS A 137 -24.13 5.46 -2.03
CA HIS A 137 -23.80 4.04 -2.22
C HIS A 137 -25.01 3.19 -2.65
N ALA A 138 -26.23 3.55 -2.23
CA ALA A 138 -27.40 2.75 -2.53
C ALA A 138 -27.69 2.71 -4.04
N GLY A 139 -28.13 1.54 -4.51
CA GLY A 139 -28.47 1.31 -5.91
C GLY A 139 -27.29 1.05 -6.84
N LEU A 140 -26.06 1.05 -6.32
CA LEU A 140 -24.88 0.69 -7.10
C LEU A 140 -24.54 -0.79 -6.96
N THR A 141 -24.14 -1.42 -8.06
CA THR A 141 -23.44 -2.69 -8.03
C THR A 141 -22.01 -2.51 -7.49
N ALA A 142 -21.39 -3.60 -7.03
CA ALA A 142 -19.98 -3.56 -6.59
C ALA A 142 -19.02 -3.07 -7.69
N GLU A 143 -19.33 -3.41 -8.96
CA GLU A 143 -18.55 -2.97 -10.12
C GLU A 143 -18.68 -1.45 -10.36
N GLU A 144 -19.91 -0.92 -10.36
CA GLU A 144 -20.17 0.51 -10.51
C GLU A 144 -19.54 1.32 -9.38
N PHE A 145 -19.63 0.84 -8.15
CA PHE A 145 -18.98 1.46 -7.01
C PHE A 145 -17.46 1.47 -7.19
N SER A 146 -16.85 0.32 -7.51
CA SER A 146 -15.40 0.21 -7.76
C SER A 146 -14.94 1.15 -8.86
N LYS A 147 -15.68 1.24 -9.96
CA LYS A 147 -15.41 2.17 -11.06
C LYS A 147 -15.43 3.62 -10.58
N SER A 148 -16.47 4.01 -9.86
CA SER A 148 -16.63 5.37 -9.34
C SER A 148 -15.49 5.78 -8.41
N VAL A 149 -15.05 4.87 -7.52
CA VAL A 149 -13.92 5.11 -6.62
C VAL A 149 -12.60 5.23 -7.39
N LYS A 150 -12.36 4.37 -8.38
CA LYS A 150 -11.16 4.43 -9.23
C LYS A 150 -11.08 5.73 -10.01
N GLU A 151 -12.20 6.16 -10.61
CA GLU A 151 -12.29 7.45 -11.33
C GLU A 151 -11.97 8.61 -10.38
N TRP A 152 -12.54 8.62 -9.18
CA TRP A 152 -12.28 9.65 -8.19
C TRP A 152 -10.81 9.67 -7.76
N LEU A 153 -10.24 8.53 -7.38
CA LEU A 153 -8.83 8.42 -6.96
C LEU A 153 -7.85 8.83 -8.06
N SER A 154 -8.25 8.72 -9.34
CA SER A 154 -7.38 9.11 -10.45
C SER A 154 -7.16 10.63 -10.54
N THR A 155 -8.06 11.44 -9.99
CA THR A 155 -8.04 12.90 -10.12
C THR A 155 -8.05 13.64 -8.79
N ALA A 156 -8.68 13.08 -7.75
CA ALA A 156 -8.87 13.73 -6.46
C ALA A 156 -7.54 14.07 -5.77
N ARG A 157 -7.48 15.27 -5.21
CA ARG A 157 -6.28 15.81 -4.56
C ARG A 157 -6.57 16.31 -3.17
N HIS A 158 -5.62 16.04 -2.28
CA HIS A 158 -5.66 16.55 -0.94
C HIS A 158 -5.57 18.09 -0.91
N PRO A 159 -6.50 18.79 -0.23
CA PRO A 159 -6.65 20.24 -0.34
C PRO A 159 -5.44 21.05 0.15
N LYS A 160 -4.69 20.54 1.13
CA LYS A 160 -3.52 21.23 1.69
C LYS A 160 -2.23 20.93 0.92
N THR A 161 -2.04 19.69 0.47
CA THR A 161 -0.77 19.24 -0.12
C THR A 161 -0.79 19.25 -1.64
N GLY A 162 -1.96 19.27 -2.27
CA GLY A 162 -2.14 19.13 -3.72
C GLY A 162 -1.79 17.74 -4.27
N LYS A 163 -1.34 16.81 -3.42
CA LYS A 163 -1.02 15.43 -3.82
C LYS A 163 -2.31 14.66 -4.10
N ARG A 164 -2.25 13.69 -5.00
CA ARG A 164 -3.36 12.74 -5.17
C ARG A 164 -3.49 11.90 -3.91
N TYR A 165 -4.73 11.53 -3.52
CA TYR A 165 -4.94 10.65 -2.37
C TYR A 165 -4.24 9.31 -2.55
N SER A 166 -4.21 8.76 -3.76
CA SER A 166 -3.47 7.53 -4.08
C SER A 166 -1.95 7.63 -3.87
N ALA A 167 -1.40 8.85 -3.78
CA ALA A 167 0.02 9.10 -3.48
C ALA A 167 0.29 9.45 -2.01
N MET A 168 -0.71 9.31 -1.13
CA MET A 168 -0.61 9.61 0.29
C MET A 168 -0.55 8.34 1.15
N VAL A 169 -0.11 7.25 0.55
CA VAL A 169 0.22 5.99 1.25
C VAL A 169 1.52 6.19 2.02
N TYR A 170 1.60 5.64 3.22
CA TYR A 170 2.82 5.70 4.01
C TYR A 170 3.91 4.83 3.39
N GLN A 171 5.08 5.41 3.15
CA GLN A 171 6.20 4.73 2.52
C GLN A 171 6.60 3.41 3.19
N PRO A 172 6.58 3.27 4.53
CA PRO A 172 6.87 2.00 5.20
C PRO A 172 5.88 0.87 4.89
N MET A 173 4.72 1.19 4.30
CA MET A 173 3.67 0.22 3.96
C MET A 173 3.72 -0.22 2.48
N LEU A 174 4.67 0.29 1.72
CA LEU A 174 4.98 -0.08 0.33
C LEU A 174 6.18 -1.01 0.26
#